data_ac9e600d4473b66a808c3f75e30e57eb
#
_entry.id   ac9e600d4473b66a808c3f75e30e57eb
#
_cell.length_a   1.000
_cell.length_b   1.000
_cell.length_c   1.000
_cell.angle_alpha   90.00
_cell.angle_beta   90.00
_cell.angle_gamma   90.00
#
_symmetry.space_group_name_H-M   'P 1'
#
loop_
_entity.id
_entity.type
_entity.pdbx_description
1 polymer ?
#
loop_
_entity_poly.entity_id
_entity_poly.type
_entity_poly.pdbx_seq_one_letter_code
_entity_poly.pdbx_strand_id
1 'polypeptide(L)'
;ESDLHKTLRQLRVTGGEPLMSADLWKLVEWFEKNGDKSQTSLAINSNLVAKPELIQRLINVKKHLPSLGVYTSAEATDGAAEYIRDGMVFEQWWENIQRLHEADIDTHCMCTINALCLETLPALVDRIMKKRIEYGNRRFAIMSLNILRFPSFQSPLVLDDSIKLHHVRKLKELRQRWTSPDGHIDSPDVFHEFETGQLDRLIEYLQVVDKPHGDNFDTPRLHNDFKKFYQQYDIRRNKNFEKTFP
;
A
#
# COMPACT_ATOMS: atom_id res chain seq x y z
N GLU A 1 -10.42 35.40 -8.72
CA GLU A 1 -10.15 33.98 -9.09
C GLU A 1 -8.66 33.81 -9.31
N SER A 2 -8.03 32.87 -8.62
CA SER A 2 -6.58 32.68 -8.75
C SER A 2 -6.28 31.95 -10.08
N ASP A 3 -5.29 32.44 -10.83
CA ASP A 3 -4.78 31.79 -12.05
C ASP A 3 -3.92 30.55 -11.75
N LEU A 4 -4.01 30.01 -10.52
CA LEU A 4 -3.21 28.88 -10.06
C LEU A 4 -3.35 27.66 -10.98
N HIS A 5 -4.55 27.40 -11.49
CA HIS A 5 -4.82 26.28 -12.40
C HIS A 5 -4.04 26.35 -13.72
N LYS A 6 -3.56 27.53 -14.13
CA LYS A 6 -2.74 27.71 -15.34
C LYS A 6 -1.27 27.30 -15.13
N THR A 7 -0.79 27.32 -13.89
CA THR A 7 0.63 27.08 -13.54
C THR A 7 0.83 25.79 -12.73
N LEU A 8 -0.20 25.36 -12.00
CA LEU A 8 -0.16 24.15 -11.18
C LEU A 8 -0.09 22.92 -12.08
N ARG A 9 0.95 22.09 -11.89
CA ARG A 9 1.15 20.85 -12.65
C ARG A 9 0.49 19.65 -12.01
N GLN A 10 0.50 19.59 -10.68
CA GLN A 10 -0.12 18.50 -9.93
C GLN A 10 -0.77 19.03 -8.67
N LEU A 11 -1.99 18.59 -8.42
CA LEU A 11 -2.71 18.75 -7.17
C LEU A 11 -2.82 17.39 -6.49
N ARG A 12 -2.35 17.29 -5.25
CA ARG A 12 -2.50 16.08 -4.44
C ARG A 12 -3.47 16.32 -3.29
N VAL A 13 -4.49 15.48 -3.22
CA VAL A 13 -5.49 15.49 -2.14
C VAL A 13 -5.18 14.35 -1.18
N THR A 14 -4.95 14.71 0.09
CA THR A 14 -4.59 13.79 1.16
C THR A 14 -5.36 14.12 2.44
N GLY A 15 -5.25 13.25 3.44
CA GLY A 15 -5.81 13.45 4.79
C GLY A 15 -7.22 12.87 4.95
N GLY A 16 -7.47 12.24 6.11
CA GLY A 16 -8.70 11.49 6.35
C GLY A 16 -8.98 10.47 5.24
N GLU A 17 -10.23 10.44 4.78
CA GLU A 17 -10.62 9.71 3.55
C GLU A 17 -11.20 10.71 2.54
N PRO A 18 -10.43 11.08 1.52
CA PRO A 18 -10.87 12.10 0.55
C PRO A 18 -12.16 11.75 -0.18
N LEU A 19 -12.41 10.47 -0.48
CA LEU A 19 -13.64 10.06 -1.16
C LEU A 19 -14.91 10.31 -0.34
N MET A 20 -14.78 10.52 0.97
CA MET A 20 -15.87 10.90 1.86
C MET A 20 -15.99 12.42 2.03
N SER A 21 -15.07 13.20 1.46
CA SER A 21 -15.05 14.66 1.60
C SER A 21 -15.90 15.34 0.52
N ALA A 22 -16.83 16.19 0.95
CA ALA A 22 -17.60 17.04 0.01
C ALA A 22 -16.69 17.98 -0.79
N ASP A 23 -15.54 18.39 -0.24
CA ASP A 23 -14.63 19.32 -0.92
C ASP A 23 -13.87 18.64 -2.07
N LEU A 24 -13.54 17.35 -1.96
CA LEU A 24 -13.04 16.61 -3.11
C LEU A 24 -14.06 16.63 -4.26
N TRP A 25 -15.33 16.43 -3.96
CA TRP A 25 -16.36 16.35 -5.01
C TRP A 25 -16.67 17.71 -5.63
N LYS A 26 -16.53 18.81 -4.90
CA LYS A 26 -16.56 20.17 -5.48
C LYS A 26 -15.37 20.41 -6.42
N LEU A 27 -14.19 19.90 -6.05
CA LEU A 27 -13.01 19.97 -6.89
C LEU A 27 -13.18 19.13 -8.17
N VAL A 28 -13.74 17.93 -8.06
CA VAL A 28 -14.09 17.07 -9.21
C VAL A 28 -15.06 17.80 -10.16
N GLU A 29 -16.12 18.38 -9.62
CA GLU A 29 -17.08 19.18 -10.41
C GLU A 29 -16.43 20.40 -11.11
N TRP A 30 -15.43 20.98 -10.46
CA TRP A 30 -14.67 22.07 -11.09
C TRP A 30 -13.85 21.55 -12.27
N PHE A 31 -13.19 20.39 -12.16
CA PHE A 31 -12.46 19.77 -13.27
C PHE A 31 -13.39 19.35 -14.41
N GLU A 32 -14.55 18.81 -14.11
CA GLU A 32 -15.57 18.48 -15.14
C GLU A 32 -15.98 19.68 -15.98
N LYS A 33 -16.00 20.87 -15.37
CA LYS A 33 -16.40 22.14 -16.05
C LYS A 33 -15.24 22.87 -16.74
N ASN A 34 -14.00 22.68 -16.25
CA ASN A 34 -12.86 23.53 -16.60
C ASN A 34 -11.60 22.71 -16.96
N GLY A 35 -11.65 21.37 -16.92
CA GLY A 35 -10.49 20.50 -17.07
C GLY A 35 -9.76 20.69 -18.41
N ASP A 36 -10.50 20.90 -19.49
CA ASP A 36 -9.93 21.13 -20.82
C ASP A 36 -9.03 22.38 -20.91
N LYS A 37 -9.15 23.29 -19.97
CA LYS A 37 -8.35 24.51 -19.84
C LYS A 37 -7.22 24.39 -18.81
N SER A 38 -7.13 23.26 -18.11
CA SER A 38 -6.19 23.04 -17.03
C SER A 38 -5.11 22.03 -17.45
N GLN A 39 -3.86 22.29 -17.06
CA GLN A 39 -2.75 21.35 -17.20
C GLN A 39 -2.48 20.59 -15.89
N THR A 40 -3.38 20.71 -14.91
CA THR A 40 -3.22 20.16 -13.59
C THR A 40 -3.62 18.69 -13.54
N SER A 41 -2.68 17.82 -13.24
CA SER A 41 -2.94 16.42 -12.89
C SER A 41 -3.48 16.30 -11.47
N LEU A 42 -4.35 15.33 -11.23
CA LEU A 42 -4.90 15.06 -9.90
C LEU A 42 -4.31 13.77 -9.31
N ALA A 43 -3.87 13.84 -8.07
CA ALA A 43 -3.44 12.69 -7.29
C ALA A 43 -4.27 12.60 -6.00
N ILE A 44 -4.80 11.43 -5.69
CA ILE A 44 -5.68 11.23 -4.52
C ILE A 44 -5.11 10.12 -3.66
N ASN A 45 -4.97 10.37 -2.36
CA ASN A 45 -4.65 9.32 -1.38
C ASN A 45 -5.95 8.82 -0.74
N SER A 46 -6.32 7.57 -0.99
CA SER A 46 -7.56 6.97 -0.48
C SER A 46 -7.33 5.55 0.01
N ASN A 47 -8.09 5.14 1.03
CA ASN A 47 -8.12 3.74 1.46
C ASN A 47 -8.84 2.83 0.45
N LEU A 48 -9.51 3.39 -0.55
CA LEU A 48 -10.28 2.72 -1.60
C LEU A 48 -11.39 1.77 -1.08
N VAL A 49 -11.74 1.81 0.18
CA VAL A 49 -12.92 1.12 0.71
C VAL A 49 -14.14 2.03 0.49
N ALA A 50 -14.45 2.26 -0.77
CA ALA A 50 -15.47 3.20 -1.21
C ALA A 50 -16.57 2.50 -1.99
N LYS A 51 -17.78 3.06 -1.93
CA LYS A 51 -18.92 2.56 -2.70
C LYS A 51 -18.63 2.63 -4.20
N PRO A 52 -19.15 1.68 -4.99
CA PRO A 52 -18.93 1.62 -6.44
C PRO A 52 -19.27 2.92 -7.18
N GLU A 53 -20.24 3.68 -6.69
CA GLU A 53 -20.68 4.96 -7.29
C GLU A 53 -19.59 6.04 -7.17
N LEU A 54 -18.86 6.06 -6.05
CA LEU A 54 -17.75 7.02 -5.85
C LEU A 54 -16.56 6.68 -6.74
N ILE A 55 -16.25 5.39 -6.90
CA ILE A 55 -15.22 4.93 -7.84
C ILE A 55 -15.61 5.29 -9.28
N GLN A 56 -16.87 5.06 -9.65
CA GLN A 56 -17.36 5.42 -10.99
C GLN A 56 -17.25 6.93 -11.25
N ARG A 57 -17.49 7.75 -10.22
CA ARG A 57 -17.35 9.20 -10.33
C ARG A 57 -15.90 9.62 -10.56
N LEU A 58 -14.91 8.96 -9.91
CA LEU A 58 -13.50 9.16 -10.23
C LEU A 58 -13.15 8.77 -11.67
N ILE A 59 -13.67 7.64 -12.12
CA ILE A 59 -13.48 7.19 -13.50
C ILE A 59 -14.01 8.23 -14.49
N ASN A 60 -15.18 8.78 -14.22
CA ASN A 60 -15.80 9.76 -15.10
C ASN A 60 -15.01 11.07 -15.21
N VAL A 61 -14.37 11.53 -14.13
CA VAL A 61 -13.59 12.77 -14.15
C VAL A 61 -12.26 12.64 -14.90
N LYS A 62 -11.73 11.42 -15.03
CA LYS A 62 -10.41 11.16 -15.66
C LYS A 62 -10.28 11.79 -17.06
N LYS A 63 -11.35 11.75 -17.86
CA LYS A 63 -11.37 12.35 -19.22
C LYS A 63 -11.16 13.87 -19.24
N HIS A 64 -11.35 14.55 -18.12
CA HIS A 64 -11.16 16.00 -17.97
C HIS A 64 -9.80 16.37 -17.33
N LEU A 65 -8.93 15.41 -17.15
CA LEU A 65 -7.63 15.57 -16.50
C LEU A 65 -6.50 15.09 -17.40
N PRO A 66 -5.36 15.77 -17.43
CA PRO A 66 -4.16 15.26 -18.10
C PRO A 66 -3.74 13.88 -17.56
N SER A 67 -3.80 13.71 -16.25
CA SER A 67 -3.65 12.41 -15.59
C SER A 67 -4.37 12.37 -14.24
N LEU A 68 -4.77 11.17 -13.82
CA LEU A 68 -5.31 10.89 -12.50
C LEU A 68 -4.54 9.71 -11.91
N GLY A 69 -3.99 9.91 -10.71
CA GLY A 69 -3.30 8.86 -9.95
C GLY A 69 -4.00 8.63 -8.61
N VAL A 70 -4.18 7.37 -8.24
CA VAL A 70 -4.75 7.00 -6.95
C VAL A 70 -3.72 6.23 -6.13
N TYR A 71 -3.39 6.80 -4.98
CA TYR A 71 -2.47 6.22 -3.99
C TYR A 71 -3.30 5.58 -2.91
N THR A 72 -3.20 4.27 -2.80
CA THR A 72 -3.91 3.50 -1.78
C THR A 72 -2.93 2.75 -0.90
N SER A 73 -3.43 2.08 0.13
CA SER A 73 -2.56 1.44 1.10
C SER A 73 -3.03 0.03 1.41
N ALA A 74 -2.13 -0.93 1.25
CA ALA A 74 -2.26 -2.29 1.77
C ALA A 74 -0.85 -2.87 1.97
N GLU A 75 -0.66 -3.66 3.01
CA GLU A 75 0.61 -4.34 3.32
C GLU A 75 0.44 -5.84 3.59
N ALA A 76 -0.78 -6.33 3.48
CA ALA A 76 -1.19 -7.71 3.76
C ALA A 76 -2.37 -8.09 2.87
N THR A 77 -2.81 -9.33 2.92
CA THR A 77 -4.02 -9.83 2.24
C THR A 77 -5.11 -10.22 3.25
N ASP A 78 -6.35 -10.27 2.76
CA ASP A 78 -7.50 -10.88 3.43
C ASP A 78 -7.67 -10.43 4.90
N GLY A 79 -7.94 -11.36 5.80
CA GLY A 79 -8.15 -11.06 7.21
C GLY A 79 -6.98 -10.36 7.92
N ALA A 80 -5.73 -10.59 7.47
CA ALA A 80 -4.57 -9.88 8.00
C ALA A 80 -4.59 -8.39 7.61
N ALA A 81 -4.94 -8.09 6.35
CA ALA A 81 -5.10 -6.70 5.88
C ALA A 81 -6.22 -5.99 6.65
N GLU A 82 -7.36 -6.67 6.81
CA GLU A 82 -8.51 -6.16 7.55
C GLU A 82 -8.24 -5.98 9.04
N TYR A 83 -7.37 -6.81 9.63
CA TYR A 83 -6.92 -6.64 11.01
C TYR A 83 -6.01 -5.40 11.15
N ILE A 84 -4.99 -5.31 10.32
CA ILE A 84 -3.99 -4.23 10.36
C ILE A 84 -4.65 -2.87 10.07
N ARG A 85 -5.57 -2.83 9.11
CA ARG A 85 -6.30 -1.62 8.69
C ARG A 85 -7.76 -1.71 9.08
N ASP A 86 -8.09 -1.10 10.22
CA ASP A 86 -9.46 -1.08 10.71
C ASP A 86 -10.41 -0.40 9.70
N GLY A 87 -11.53 -1.08 9.43
CA GLY A 87 -12.51 -0.65 8.42
C GLY A 87 -12.15 -1.05 6.97
N MET A 88 -11.02 -1.71 6.73
CA MET A 88 -10.71 -2.28 5.42
C MET A 88 -11.59 -3.50 5.13
N VAL A 89 -12.07 -3.59 3.90
CA VAL A 89 -12.66 -4.79 3.29
C VAL A 89 -11.76 -5.14 2.11
N PHE A 90 -10.92 -6.15 2.25
CA PHE A 90 -9.82 -6.42 1.32
C PHE A 90 -10.29 -6.70 -0.10
N GLU A 91 -11.33 -7.51 -0.29
CA GLU A 91 -11.84 -7.81 -1.62
C GLU A 91 -12.46 -6.58 -2.30
N GLN A 92 -13.18 -5.72 -1.56
CA GLN A 92 -13.69 -4.46 -2.10
C GLN A 92 -12.54 -3.52 -2.54
N TRP A 93 -11.49 -3.44 -1.73
CA TRP A 93 -10.28 -2.70 -2.09
C TRP A 93 -9.64 -3.25 -3.37
N TRP A 94 -9.54 -4.58 -3.48
CA TRP A 94 -8.96 -5.26 -4.62
C TRP A 94 -9.79 -5.05 -5.91
N GLU A 95 -11.10 -5.15 -5.82
CA GLU A 95 -12.01 -4.86 -6.94
C GLU A 95 -11.91 -3.39 -7.38
N ASN A 96 -11.89 -2.46 -6.43
CA ASN A 96 -11.81 -1.04 -6.75
C ASN A 96 -10.49 -0.66 -7.43
N ILE A 97 -9.35 -1.25 -7.02
CA ILE A 97 -8.07 -0.99 -7.69
C ILE A 97 -8.04 -1.53 -9.12
N GLN A 98 -8.67 -2.69 -9.37
CA GLN A 98 -8.82 -3.24 -10.71
C GLN A 98 -9.68 -2.33 -11.60
N ARG A 99 -10.84 -1.92 -11.12
CA ARG A 99 -11.73 -1.00 -11.84
C ARG A 99 -11.04 0.31 -12.23
N LEU A 100 -10.24 0.87 -11.35
CA LEU A 100 -9.46 2.07 -11.65
C LEU A 100 -8.42 1.81 -12.75
N HIS A 101 -7.71 0.69 -12.66
CA HIS A 101 -6.72 0.31 -13.65
C HIS A 101 -7.34 0.07 -15.04
N GLU A 102 -8.47 -0.63 -15.10
CA GLU A 102 -9.24 -0.88 -16.33
C GLU A 102 -9.76 0.41 -17.00
N ALA A 103 -9.91 1.46 -16.19
CA ALA A 103 -10.24 2.81 -16.66
C ALA A 103 -8.98 3.66 -16.99
N ASP A 104 -7.80 3.05 -17.12
CA ASP A 104 -6.52 3.72 -17.36
C ASP A 104 -6.19 4.81 -16.33
N ILE A 105 -6.46 4.53 -15.05
CA ILE A 105 -6.07 5.35 -13.91
C ILE A 105 -4.88 4.71 -13.21
N ASP A 106 -3.81 5.48 -13.04
CA ASP A 106 -2.61 5.00 -12.35
C ASP A 106 -2.89 4.69 -10.88
N THR A 107 -2.57 3.48 -10.46
CA THR A 107 -2.75 3.03 -9.08
C THR A 107 -1.41 2.73 -8.41
N HIS A 108 -1.26 3.19 -7.16
CA HIS A 108 -0.06 2.98 -6.37
C HIS A 108 -0.44 2.38 -5.02
N CYS A 109 0.18 1.26 -4.67
CA CYS A 109 -0.01 0.58 -3.39
C CYS A 109 1.12 0.98 -2.42
N MET A 110 0.79 1.79 -1.43
CA MET A 110 1.72 2.19 -0.38
C MET A 110 1.64 1.20 0.78
N CYS A 111 2.68 0.40 0.96
CA CYS A 111 2.77 -0.58 2.04
C CYS A 111 3.51 0.01 3.24
N THR A 112 2.87 0.08 4.39
CA THR A 112 3.51 0.46 5.66
C THR A 112 3.93 -0.81 6.38
N ILE A 113 5.16 -1.25 6.12
CA ILE A 113 5.70 -2.51 6.61
C ILE A 113 5.88 -2.46 8.13
N ASN A 114 5.11 -3.28 8.81
CA ASN A 114 5.07 -3.44 10.26
C ASN A 114 5.29 -4.92 10.65
N ALA A 115 5.38 -5.21 11.95
CA ALA A 115 5.64 -6.56 12.44
C ALA A 115 4.58 -7.60 12.00
N LEU A 116 3.33 -7.20 11.79
CA LEU A 116 2.24 -8.11 11.46
C LEU A 116 2.14 -8.48 9.98
N CYS A 117 2.60 -7.59 9.09
CA CYS A 117 2.38 -7.80 7.65
C CYS A 117 3.37 -8.75 7.00
N LEU A 118 4.52 -9.03 7.62
CA LEU A 118 5.62 -9.77 6.98
C LEU A 118 5.22 -11.18 6.53
N GLU A 119 4.30 -11.85 7.24
CA GLU A 119 3.85 -13.19 6.88
C GLU A 119 3.03 -13.19 5.60
N THR A 120 2.16 -12.20 5.41
CA THR A 120 1.23 -12.14 4.26
C THR A 120 1.65 -11.16 3.17
N LEU A 121 2.68 -10.33 3.38
CA LEU A 121 3.24 -9.45 2.36
C LEU A 121 3.64 -10.19 1.07
N PRO A 122 4.29 -11.37 1.12
CA PRO A 122 4.58 -12.14 -0.09
C PRO A 122 3.33 -12.49 -0.89
N ALA A 123 2.22 -12.83 -0.22
CA ALA A 123 0.96 -13.15 -0.90
C ALA A 123 0.35 -11.91 -1.59
N LEU A 124 0.44 -10.74 -0.98
CA LEU A 124 0.02 -9.48 -1.61
C LEU A 124 0.85 -9.19 -2.87
N VAL A 125 2.17 -9.31 -2.77
CA VAL A 125 3.09 -9.12 -3.91
C VAL A 125 2.77 -10.12 -5.02
N ASP A 126 2.65 -11.41 -4.72
CA ASP A 126 2.31 -12.46 -5.70
C ASP A 126 0.97 -12.15 -6.38
N ARG A 127 -0.04 -11.69 -5.64
CA ARG A 127 -1.36 -11.34 -6.19
C ARG A 127 -1.27 -10.16 -7.17
N ILE A 128 -0.49 -9.13 -6.83
CA ILE A 128 -0.24 -7.97 -7.72
C ILE A 128 0.53 -8.40 -8.96
N MET A 129 1.61 -9.18 -8.82
CA MET A 129 2.43 -9.62 -9.96
C MET A 129 1.65 -10.49 -10.93
N LYS A 130 0.89 -11.46 -10.44
CA LYS A 130 -0.01 -12.28 -11.26
C LYS A 130 -1.01 -11.43 -12.05
N LYS A 131 -1.57 -10.40 -11.41
CA LYS A 131 -2.52 -9.51 -12.08
C LYS A 131 -1.86 -8.63 -13.14
N ARG A 132 -0.60 -8.21 -12.93
CA ARG A 132 0.18 -7.51 -13.96
C ARG A 132 0.40 -8.39 -15.20
N ILE A 133 0.69 -9.67 -15.02
CA ILE A 133 0.82 -10.62 -16.13
C ILE A 133 -0.52 -10.76 -16.87
N GLU A 134 -1.61 -10.96 -16.13
CA GLU A 134 -2.95 -11.08 -16.71
C GLU A 134 -3.34 -9.86 -17.54
N TYR A 135 -3.03 -8.65 -17.07
CA TYR A 135 -3.28 -7.41 -17.81
C TYR A 135 -2.25 -7.11 -18.91
N GLY A 136 -1.11 -7.81 -18.94
CA GLY A 136 0.03 -7.41 -19.77
C GLY A 136 0.56 -6.00 -19.42
N ASN A 137 0.37 -5.55 -18.18
CA ASN A 137 0.64 -4.17 -17.76
C ASN A 137 1.28 -4.11 -16.36
N ARG A 138 2.57 -3.81 -16.32
CA ARG A 138 3.34 -3.69 -15.08
C ARG A 138 3.00 -2.44 -14.24
N ARG A 139 2.19 -1.51 -14.74
CA ARG A 139 1.77 -0.31 -14.01
C ARG A 139 0.62 -0.55 -13.02
N PHE A 140 0.01 -1.74 -13.02
CA PHE A 140 -1.00 -2.08 -12.05
C PHE A 140 -0.44 -2.08 -10.63
N ALA A 141 -1.02 -1.27 -9.75
CA ALA A 141 -0.70 -1.21 -8.32
C ALA A 141 0.81 -1.12 -8.01
N ILE A 142 1.50 -0.11 -8.57
CA ILE A 142 2.93 0.10 -8.29
C ILE A 142 3.16 0.22 -6.79
N MET A 143 4.02 -0.63 -6.23
CA MET A 143 4.23 -0.71 -4.79
C MET A 143 5.35 0.19 -4.30
N SER A 144 5.15 0.76 -3.11
CA SER A 144 6.22 1.36 -2.31
C SER A 144 6.23 0.78 -0.91
N LEU A 145 7.39 0.30 -0.44
CA LEU A 145 7.54 -0.33 0.87
C LEU A 145 8.14 0.67 1.86
N ASN A 146 7.31 1.22 2.73
CA ASN A 146 7.70 2.15 3.77
C ASN A 146 7.82 1.41 5.10
N ILE A 147 9.03 1.34 5.66
CA ILE A 147 9.27 0.58 6.88
C ILE A 147 8.80 1.39 8.09
N LEU A 148 7.88 0.84 8.87
CA LEU A 148 7.37 1.44 10.10
C LEU A 148 8.46 1.41 11.18
N ARG A 149 8.90 2.59 11.63
CA ARG A 149 9.90 2.74 12.69
C ARG A 149 9.28 3.18 14.01
N PHE A 150 8.16 3.87 13.94
CA PHE A 150 7.46 4.38 15.10
C PHE A 150 5.94 4.21 14.95
N PRO A 151 5.23 3.74 16.01
CA PRO A 151 5.77 3.38 17.33
C PRO A 151 6.66 2.14 17.24
N SER A 152 7.76 2.12 18.01
CA SER A 152 8.83 1.12 17.87
C SER A 152 8.35 -0.32 18.13
N PHE A 153 7.35 -0.51 18.98
CA PHE A 153 6.77 -1.84 19.24
C PHE A 153 6.00 -2.42 18.06
N GLN A 154 5.67 -1.64 17.02
CA GLN A 154 5.07 -2.13 15.78
C GLN A 154 6.08 -2.28 14.65
N SER A 155 7.31 -1.82 14.84
CA SER A 155 8.38 -1.98 13.86
C SER A 155 8.67 -3.47 13.61
N PRO A 156 9.01 -3.87 12.37
CA PRO A 156 9.47 -5.24 12.12
C PRO A 156 10.67 -5.66 12.96
N LEU A 157 11.45 -4.71 13.47
CA LEU A 157 12.62 -5.00 14.31
C LEU A 157 12.27 -5.47 15.73
N VAL A 158 11.00 -5.37 16.15
CA VAL A 158 10.54 -5.92 17.42
C VAL A 158 10.52 -7.45 17.41
N LEU A 159 10.46 -8.06 16.23
CA LEU A 159 10.43 -9.51 16.08
C LEU A 159 11.76 -10.14 16.45
N ASP A 160 11.71 -11.35 17.01
CA ASP A 160 12.89 -12.14 17.29
C ASP A 160 13.73 -12.39 16.02
N ASP A 161 15.04 -12.50 16.17
CA ASP A 161 15.96 -12.64 15.05
C ASP A 161 15.66 -13.88 14.19
N SER A 162 15.24 -14.98 14.81
CA SER A 162 14.82 -16.20 14.09
C SER A 162 13.61 -15.93 13.17
N ILE A 163 12.65 -15.12 13.62
CA ILE A 163 11.46 -14.73 12.85
C ILE A 163 11.87 -13.77 11.72
N LYS A 164 12.68 -12.76 12.02
CA LYS A 164 13.22 -11.84 10.99
C LYS A 164 13.95 -12.58 9.89
N LEU A 165 14.86 -13.48 10.25
CA LEU A 165 15.63 -14.27 9.29
C LEU A 165 14.76 -15.25 8.48
N HIS A 166 13.68 -15.78 9.07
CA HIS A 166 12.69 -16.55 8.33
C HIS A 166 12.02 -15.68 7.24
N HIS A 167 11.59 -14.48 7.58
CA HIS A 167 11.00 -13.56 6.58
C HIS A 167 12.01 -13.09 5.54
N VAL A 168 13.27 -12.88 5.91
CA VAL A 168 14.35 -12.57 4.95
C VAL A 168 14.45 -13.66 3.89
N ARG A 169 14.41 -14.95 4.27
CA ARG A 169 14.43 -16.04 3.28
C ARG A 169 13.23 -15.99 2.34
N LYS A 170 12.01 -15.87 2.89
CA LYS A 170 10.78 -15.73 2.09
C LYS A 170 10.84 -14.55 1.10
N LEU A 171 11.34 -13.40 1.55
CA LEU A 171 11.46 -12.22 0.70
C LEU A 171 12.52 -12.37 -0.39
N LYS A 172 13.64 -13.04 -0.12
CA LYS A 172 14.66 -13.38 -1.13
C LYS A 172 14.11 -14.34 -2.19
N GLU A 173 13.36 -15.36 -1.78
CA GLU A 173 12.67 -16.27 -2.70
C GLU A 173 11.64 -15.54 -3.56
N LEU A 174 10.84 -14.65 -2.95
CA LEU A 174 9.89 -13.80 -3.64
C LEU A 174 10.58 -12.93 -4.70
N ARG A 175 11.66 -12.26 -4.30
CA ARG A 175 12.48 -11.44 -5.19
C ARG A 175 13.00 -12.25 -6.38
N GLN A 176 13.60 -13.41 -6.11
CA GLN A 176 14.11 -14.28 -7.16
C GLN A 176 13.01 -14.71 -8.13
N ARG A 177 11.84 -15.08 -7.63
CA ARG A 177 10.69 -15.52 -8.44
C ARG A 177 10.28 -14.45 -9.48
N TRP A 178 10.30 -13.18 -9.11
CA TRP A 178 9.77 -12.10 -9.93
C TRP A 178 10.83 -11.28 -10.68
N THR A 179 12.11 -11.54 -10.43
CA THR A 179 13.23 -10.80 -11.06
C THR A 179 14.22 -11.72 -11.78
N SER A 180 14.00 -13.04 -11.81
CA SER A 180 14.93 -13.98 -12.45
C SER A 180 14.92 -13.80 -13.97
N PRO A 181 16.10 -13.59 -14.59
CA PRO A 181 16.22 -13.51 -16.06
C PRO A 181 15.90 -14.87 -16.74
N ASP A 182 16.02 -15.98 -16.01
CA ASP A 182 15.65 -17.31 -16.48
C ASP A 182 14.19 -17.66 -16.21
N GLY A 183 13.40 -16.65 -15.81
CA GLY A 183 12.02 -16.82 -15.43
C GLY A 183 11.20 -17.40 -16.57
N HIS A 184 10.69 -18.62 -16.34
CA HIS A 184 9.64 -19.24 -17.14
C HIS A 184 8.32 -18.46 -17.15
N ILE A 185 8.39 -17.19 -16.88
CA ILE A 185 7.30 -16.23 -16.99
C ILE A 185 7.64 -15.37 -18.19
N ASP A 186 6.79 -15.40 -19.20
CA ASP A 186 6.93 -14.72 -20.50
C ASP A 186 6.96 -13.18 -20.40
N SER A 187 7.28 -12.62 -19.25
CA SER A 187 7.46 -11.20 -19.04
C SER A 187 8.62 -10.94 -18.08
N PRO A 188 9.80 -10.53 -18.58
CA PRO A 188 10.99 -10.33 -17.76
C PRO A 188 10.90 -9.15 -16.77
N ASP A 189 9.88 -8.28 -16.87
CA ASP A 189 9.83 -7.01 -16.15
C ASP A 189 8.51 -6.78 -15.39
N VAL A 190 8.02 -7.79 -14.69
CA VAL A 190 6.78 -7.63 -13.89
C VAL A 190 7.03 -6.75 -12.65
N PHE A 191 8.24 -6.84 -12.10
CA PHE A 191 8.73 -5.97 -11.04
C PHE A 191 9.41 -4.71 -11.62
N HIS A 192 9.11 -3.54 -11.09
CA HIS A 192 9.85 -2.33 -11.40
C HIS A 192 11.19 -2.32 -10.66
N GLU A 193 12.23 -1.72 -11.25
CA GLU A 193 13.53 -1.52 -10.59
C GLU A 193 13.36 -0.80 -9.24
N PHE A 194 12.48 0.21 -9.18
CA PHE A 194 12.12 0.90 -7.96
C PHE A 194 11.59 -0.06 -6.87
N GLU A 195 10.69 -0.98 -7.22
CA GLU A 195 10.10 -1.95 -6.29
C GLU A 195 11.12 -2.97 -5.82
N THR A 196 11.99 -3.42 -6.72
CA THR A 196 13.12 -4.31 -6.40
C THR A 196 14.04 -3.65 -5.36
N GLY A 197 14.42 -2.39 -5.56
CA GLY A 197 15.22 -1.64 -4.59
C GLY A 197 14.52 -1.45 -3.24
N GLN A 198 13.17 -1.28 -3.23
CA GLN A 198 12.41 -1.22 -1.98
C GLN A 198 12.43 -2.55 -1.23
N LEU A 199 12.32 -3.67 -1.96
CA LEU A 199 12.37 -5.01 -1.39
C LEU A 199 13.76 -5.33 -0.84
N ASP A 200 14.82 -5.00 -1.60
CA ASP A 200 16.21 -5.16 -1.14
C ASP A 200 16.47 -4.38 0.15
N ARG A 201 16.00 -3.14 0.21
CA ARG A 201 16.08 -2.32 1.43
C ARG A 201 15.34 -2.94 2.62
N LEU A 202 14.19 -3.58 2.41
CA LEU A 202 13.46 -4.28 3.46
C LEU A 202 14.24 -5.51 3.93
N ILE A 203 14.80 -6.30 3.00
CA ILE A 203 15.63 -7.46 3.30
C ILE A 203 16.84 -7.05 4.15
N GLU A 204 17.57 -6.02 3.74
CA GLU A 204 18.71 -5.48 4.49
C GLU A 204 18.29 -5.00 5.89
N TYR A 205 17.15 -4.30 5.99
CA TYR A 205 16.65 -3.82 7.27
C TYR A 205 16.33 -4.95 8.25
N LEU A 206 15.75 -6.06 7.78
CA LEU A 206 15.43 -7.23 8.59
C LEU A 206 16.66 -8.07 8.96
N GLN A 207 17.76 -7.97 8.19
CA GLN A 207 19.02 -8.66 8.47
C GLN A 207 19.82 -8.04 9.61
N VAL A 208 19.42 -6.84 10.09
CA VAL A 208 20.01 -6.23 11.26
C VAL A 208 19.63 -7.06 12.47
N VAL A 209 20.55 -7.92 12.90
CA VAL A 209 20.51 -8.71 14.13
C VAL A 209 21.48 -8.07 15.12
N ASP A 210 21.28 -8.28 16.41
CA ASP A 210 22.09 -7.68 17.47
C ASP A 210 22.07 -6.13 17.58
N LYS A 211 21.24 -5.60 18.47
CA LYS A 211 21.13 -4.17 18.80
C LYS A 211 20.80 -3.22 17.61
N PRO A 212 19.69 -3.45 16.92
CA PRO A 212 19.34 -2.70 15.71
C PRO A 212 19.16 -1.20 15.89
N HIS A 213 19.00 -0.71 17.13
CA HIS A 213 18.81 0.71 17.48
C HIS A 213 19.77 1.22 18.56
N GLY A 214 20.92 0.57 18.73
CA GLY A 214 21.88 0.90 19.78
C GLY A 214 21.41 0.42 21.18
N ASP A 215 22.09 0.89 22.22
CA ASP A 215 21.89 0.42 23.59
C ASP A 215 20.51 0.76 24.21
N ASN A 216 19.72 1.57 23.54
CA ASN A 216 18.41 2.04 24.01
C ASN A 216 17.22 1.21 23.48
N PHE A 217 17.45 0.14 22.71
CA PHE A 217 16.37 -0.70 22.19
C PHE A 217 16.05 -1.82 23.20
N ASP A 218 15.11 -1.53 24.08
CA ASP A 218 14.63 -2.47 25.12
C ASP A 218 13.62 -3.45 24.52
N THR A 219 14.10 -4.56 23.95
CA THR A 219 13.27 -5.59 23.31
C THR A 219 12.19 -6.16 24.26
N PRO A 220 12.49 -6.55 25.52
CA PRO A 220 11.46 -7.05 26.44
C PRO A 220 10.34 -6.04 26.69
N ARG A 221 10.67 -4.76 26.82
CA ARG A 221 9.68 -3.69 26.96
C ARG A 221 8.82 -3.56 25.70
N LEU A 222 9.43 -3.56 24.53
CA LEU A 222 8.71 -3.44 23.26
C LEU A 222 7.79 -4.64 23.00
N HIS A 223 8.18 -5.87 23.34
CA HIS A 223 7.32 -7.04 23.29
C HIS A 223 6.11 -6.91 24.22
N ASN A 224 6.32 -6.40 25.44
CA ASN A 224 5.21 -6.15 26.37
C ASN A 224 4.27 -5.05 25.85
N ASP A 225 4.81 -3.97 25.29
CA ASP A 225 4.02 -2.89 24.70
C ASP A 225 3.22 -3.38 23.46
N PHE A 226 3.83 -4.21 22.60
CA PHE A 226 3.18 -4.88 21.48
C PHE A 226 1.98 -5.72 21.98
N LYS A 227 2.22 -6.61 22.93
CA LYS A 227 1.17 -7.47 23.50
C LYS A 227 0.02 -6.66 24.10
N LYS A 228 0.32 -5.68 24.94
CA LYS A 228 -0.70 -4.83 25.57
C LYS A 228 -1.49 -4.03 24.56
N PHE A 229 -0.82 -3.50 23.53
CA PHE A 229 -1.47 -2.74 22.49
C PHE A 229 -2.49 -3.60 21.73
N TYR A 230 -2.09 -4.78 21.25
CA TYR A 230 -3.00 -5.62 20.46
C TYR A 230 -4.10 -6.26 21.31
N GLN A 231 -3.87 -6.56 22.59
CA GLN A 231 -4.95 -6.93 23.50
C GLN A 231 -6.01 -5.81 23.62
N GLN A 232 -5.58 -4.56 23.77
CA GLN A 232 -6.50 -3.41 23.80
C GLN A 232 -7.14 -3.13 22.44
N TYR A 233 -6.41 -3.34 21.36
CA TYR A 233 -6.91 -3.19 20.01
C TYR A 233 -8.05 -4.18 19.73
N ASP A 234 -7.86 -5.45 20.08
CA ASP A 234 -8.88 -6.50 19.95
C ASP A 234 -10.18 -6.12 20.66
N ILE A 235 -10.07 -5.71 21.93
CA ILE A 235 -11.23 -5.29 22.71
C ILE A 235 -11.95 -4.10 22.08
N ARG A 236 -11.20 -3.07 21.69
CA ARG A 236 -11.77 -1.81 21.18
C ARG A 236 -12.33 -1.92 19.76
N ARG A 237 -11.80 -2.83 18.97
CA ARG A 237 -12.16 -3.01 17.55
C ARG A 237 -12.90 -4.30 17.27
N ASN A 238 -13.23 -5.06 18.33
CA ASN A 238 -13.89 -6.37 18.22
C ASN A 238 -13.16 -7.30 17.23
N LYS A 239 -11.84 -7.40 17.39
CA LYS A 239 -10.96 -8.23 16.57
C LYS A 239 -10.34 -9.34 17.42
N ASN A 240 -9.60 -10.25 16.78
CA ASN A 240 -8.95 -11.36 17.45
C ASN A 240 -7.58 -11.61 16.81
N PHE A 241 -6.52 -11.22 17.53
CA PHE A 241 -5.14 -11.36 17.10
C PHE A 241 -4.77 -12.83 16.84
N GLU A 242 -5.02 -13.71 17.81
CA GLU A 242 -4.63 -15.13 17.75
C GLU A 242 -5.32 -15.88 16.61
N LYS A 243 -6.56 -15.50 16.28
CA LYS A 243 -7.28 -16.07 15.13
C LYS A 243 -6.73 -15.57 13.80
N THR A 244 -6.25 -14.34 13.75
CA THR A 244 -5.77 -13.71 12.51
C THR A 244 -4.31 -14.09 12.21
N PHE A 245 -3.51 -14.22 13.24
CA PHE A 245 -2.06 -14.55 13.18
C PHE A 245 -1.78 -15.78 14.05
N PRO A 246 -2.14 -16.99 13.57
CA PRO A 246 -1.99 -18.24 14.30
C PRO A 246 -0.53 -18.69 14.50
#